data_45c57fbe8394a0c9f7eb385dd3fd52c9
#
_entry.id   45c57fbe8394a0c9f7eb385dd3fd52c9
#
_cell.length_a   1.000
_cell.length_b   1.000
_cell.length_c   1.000
_cell.angle_alpha   90.00
_cell.angle_beta   90.00
_cell.angle_gamma   90.00
#
_symmetry.space_group_name_H-M   'P 1'
#
loop_
_entity.id
_entity.type
_entity.pdbx_description
1 polymer ?
#
loop_
_entity_poly.entity_id
_entity_poly.type
_entity_poly.pdbx_seq_one_letter_code
_entity_poly.pdbx_strand_id
1 'polypeptide(L)'
;MPLLSQHRKGNIRIFLAAVRPPSEYVFISPPLGLLYIAAWLRERFSVELRVVNQVVEGWSSGRLAREIVAYEPDIVGLSSITSSSYALPEITKALRTALPKTLQVLGGPHVSAFGGDALAVTDADIAVPGEGEVAMEQIVRAFSEGGKMEDIPGIFRRDSEGN
;
A
#
# COMPACT_ATOMS: atom_id res chain seq x y z
N MET A 1 2.16 7.15 -21.72
CA MET A 1 1.21 6.13 -22.17
C MET A 1 0.29 5.81 -21.00
N PRO A 2 -1.04 5.84 -21.11
CA PRO A 2 -1.91 5.56 -19.98
C PRO A 2 -1.90 4.08 -19.68
N LEU A 3 -1.43 3.71 -18.48
CA LEU A 3 -1.47 2.35 -17.92
C LEU A 3 -2.87 1.94 -17.45
N LEU A 4 -3.89 2.65 -17.91
CA LEU A 4 -5.27 2.49 -17.44
C LEU A 4 -6.11 1.88 -18.55
N SER A 5 -6.35 0.59 -18.51
CA SER A 5 -7.62 -0.02 -18.92
C SER A 5 -7.51 -1.49 -19.30
N GLN A 6 -7.40 -2.34 -18.29
CA GLN A 6 -8.00 -3.69 -18.34
C GLN A 6 -8.39 -4.03 -16.91
N HIS A 7 -9.40 -3.31 -16.38
CA HIS A 7 -10.02 -3.73 -15.14
C HIS A 7 -10.66 -5.10 -15.37
N ARG A 8 -10.28 -6.08 -14.56
CA ARG A 8 -11.06 -7.32 -14.43
C ARG A 8 -12.51 -6.89 -14.18
N LYS A 9 -13.49 -7.48 -14.88
CA LYS A 9 -14.91 -7.35 -14.54
C LYS A 9 -15.11 -8.02 -13.17
N GLY A 10 -14.92 -7.30 -12.09
CA GLY A 10 -14.99 -7.82 -10.73
C GLY A 10 -14.69 -6.75 -9.68
N ASN A 11 -14.79 -7.11 -8.41
CA ASN A 11 -14.44 -6.23 -7.29
C ASN A 11 -12.95 -5.89 -7.33
N ILE A 12 -12.60 -4.65 -6.97
CA ILE A 12 -11.20 -4.22 -6.79
C ILE A 12 -10.60 -5.03 -5.63
N ARG A 13 -9.45 -5.63 -5.86
CA ARG A 13 -8.73 -6.41 -4.86
C ARG A 13 -7.67 -5.55 -4.17
N ILE A 14 -7.79 -5.41 -2.85
CA ILE A 14 -6.91 -4.56 -2.05
C ILE A 14 -6.23 -5.41 -0.98
N PHE A 15 -4.90 -5.28 -0.86
CA PHE A 15 -4.13 -5.89 0.21
C PHE A 15 -3.49 -4.81 1.07
N LEU A 16 -3.82 -4.76 2.36
CA LEU A 16 -3.25 -3.83 3.33
C LEU A 16 -2.36 -4.59 4.31
N ALA A 17 -1.12 -4.17 4.46
CA ALA A 17 -0.17 -4.80 5.37
C ALA A 17 0.48 -3.79 6.32
N ALA A 18 0.45 -4.11 7.61
CA ALA A 18 1.35 -3.49 8.58
C ALA A 18 2.71 -4.18 8.46
N VAL A 19 3.67 -3.46 7.86
CA VAL A 19 5.03 -3.96 7.62
C VAL A 19 5.83 -3.85 8.91
N ARG A 20 6.05 -4.98 9.53
CA ARG A 20 6.83 -5.13 10.76
C ARG A 20 7.45 -6.52 10.78
N PRO A 21 8.65 -6.69 10.22
CA PRO A 21 9.35 -7.97 10.27
C PRO A 21 9.53 -8.43 11.73
N PRO A 22 9.40 -9.73 12.01
CA PRO A 22 9.59 -10.25 13.35
C PRO A 22 10.97 -9.87 13.93
N SER A 23 10.97 -9.39 15.17
CA SER A 23 12.18 -9.11 15.94
C SER A 23 11.96 -9.55 17.38
N GLU A 24 13.03 -9.68 18.16
CA GLU A 24 12.97 -10.16 19.57
C GLU A 24 12.20 -9.20 20.50
N TYR A 25 12.05 -7.92 20.10
CA TYR A 25 11.42 -6.88 20.92
C TYR A 25 10.19 -6.28 20.21
N VAL A 26 9.20 -7.11 19.90
CA VAL A 26 8.00 -6.63 19.22
C VAL A 26 6.84 -6.46 20.18
N PHE A 27 6.36 -5.24 20.32
CA PHE A 27 5.04 -4.96 20.87
C PHE A 27 4.00 -5.25 19.78
N ILE A 28 3.15 -6.23 20.01
CA ILE A 28 2.07 -6.62 19.09
C ILE A 28 0.85 -5.75 19.39
N SER A 29 0.43 -4.96 18.44
CA SER A 29 -0.81 -4.18 18.50
C SER A 29 -1.61 -4.37 17.21
N PRO A 30 -2.95 -4.30 17.28
CA PRO A 30 -3.77 -4.27 16.08
C PRO A 30 -3.37 -3.10 15.18
N PRO A 31 -3.33 -3.26 13.86
CA PRO A 31 -3.02 -2.19 12.91
C PRO A 31 -4.26 -1.30 12.70
N LEU A 32 -4.65 -0.53 13.73
CA LEU A 32 -5.93 0.21 13.77
C LEU A 32 -6.13 1.11 12.55
N GLY A 33 -5.10 1.86 12.12
CA GLY A 33 -5.21 2.71 10.93
C GLY A 33 -5.59 1.91 9.68
N LEU A 34 -5.00 0.73 9.46
CA LEU A 34 -5.37 -0.12 8.33
C LEU A 34 -6.77 -0.72 8.48
N LEU A 35 -7.21 -1.01 9.71
CA LEU A 35 -8.57 -1.50 9.96
C LEU A 35 -9.61 -0.41 9.71
N TYR A 36 -9.32 0.85 10.10
CA TYR A 36 -10.18 2.00 9.78
C TYR A 36 -10.25 2.23 8.27
N ILE A 37 -9.14 2.23 7.55
CA ILE A 37 -9.10 2.32 6.08
C ILE A 37 -9.93 1.19 5.46
N ALA A 38 -9.78 -0.05 5.94
CA ALA A 38 -10.53 -1.19 5.43
C ALA A 38 -12.04 -1.05 5.63
N ALA A 39 -12.48 -0.60 6.82
CA ALA A 39 -13.88 -0.34 7.12
C ALA A 39 -14.43 0.79 6.23
N TRP A 40 -13.68 1.90 6.13
CA TRP A 40 -14.03 3.06 5.30
C TRP A 40 -14.24 2.69 3.83
N LEU A 41 -13.35 1.88 3.26
CA LEU A 41 -13.43 1.45 1.87
C LEU A 41 -14.58 0.48 1.61
N ARG A 42 -14.82 -0.47 2.53
CA ARG A 42 -15.93 -1.44 2.41
C ARG A 42 -17.31 -0.79 2.42
N GLU A 43 -17.46 0.32 3.12
CA GLU A 43 -18.74 1.08 3.14
C GLU A 43 -19.01 1.81 1.82
N ARG A 44 -17.97 2.11 1.04
CA ARG A 44 -18.05 3.01 -0.13
C ARG A 44 -17.85 2.33 -1.46
N PHE A 45 -17.20 1.17 -1.46
CA PHE A 45 -16.83 0.45 -2.67
C PHE A 45 -17.11 -1.05 -2.54
N SER A 46 -17.42 -1.68 -3.67
CA SER A 46 -17.42 -3.14 -3.77
C SER A 46 -15.98 -3.63 -3.92
N VAL A 47 -15.32 -3.94 -2.81
CA VAL A 47 -13.92 -4.35 -2.76
C VAL A 47 -13.75 -5.72 -2.12
N GLU A 48 -12.79 -6.49 -2.63
CA GLU A 48 -12.22 -7.65 -1.95
C GLU A 48 -10.98 -7.18 -1.20
N LEU A 49 -10.99 -7.17 0.13
CA LEU A 49 -9.97 -6.54 0.93
C LEU A 49 -9.43 -7.48 2.01
N ARG A 50 -8.09 -7.63 2.03
CA ARG A 50 -7.35 -8.38 3.06
C ARG A 50 -6.48 -7.42 3.87
N VAL A 51 -6.52 -7.54 5.20
CA VAL A 51 -5.63 -6.81 6.13
C VAL A 51 -4.74 -7.80 6.84
N VAL A 52 -3.44 -7.52 6.88
CA VAL A 52 -2.42 -8.37 7.50
C VAL A 52 -1.54 -7.57 8.44
N ASN A 53 -1.24 -8.14 9.59
CA ASN A 53 -0.18 -7.67 10.48
C ASN A 53 0.99 -8.65 10.38
N GLN A 54 2.07 -8.26 9.71
CA GLN A 54 3.21 -9.12 9.39
C GLN A 54 3.82 -9.80 10.61
N VAL A 55 3.90 -9.09 11.73
CA VAL A 55 4.50 -9.66 12.96
C VAL A 55 3.60 -10.71 13.60
N VAL A 56 2.28 -10.53 13.53
CA VAL A 56 1.31 -11.51 14.06
C VAL A 56 1.38 -12.81 13.27
N GLU A 57 1.53 -12.70 11.95
CA GLU A 57 1.67 -13.84 11.04
C GLU A 57 3.06 -14.51 11.15
N GLY A 58 4.03 -13.87 11.81
CA GLY A 58 5.40 -14.37 11.89
C GLY A 58 6.10 -14.42 10.53
N TRP A 59 5.71 -13.57 9.58
CA TRP A 59 6.25 -13.61 8.21
C TRP A 59 7.50 -12.76 8.06
N SER A 60 8.50 -13.31 7.36
CA SER A 60 9.61 -12.51 6.83
C SER A 60 9.11 -11.57 5.71
N SER A 61 9.91 -10.55 5.35
CA SER A 61 9.57 -9.65 4.24
C SER A 61 9.36 -10.40 2.93
N GLY A 62 10.21 -11.38 2.63
CA GLY A 62 10.06 -12.21 1.45
C GLY A 62 8.79 -13.09 1.48
N ARG A 63 8.35 -13.55 2.67
CA ARG A 63 7.08 -14.27 2.78
C ARG A 63 5.89 -13.33 2.58
N LEU A 64 5.91 -12.15 3.19
CA LEU A 64 4.86 -11.15 2.98
C LEU A 64 4.70 -10.82 1.49
N ALA A 65 5.82 -10.58 0.79
CA ALA A 65 5.77 -10.32 -0.65
C ALA A 65 5.13 -11.48 -1.43
N ARG A 66 5.48 -12.74 -1.13
CA ARG A 66 4.86 -13.92 -1.78
C ARG A 66 3.35 -14.04 -1.51
N GLU A 67 2.92 -13.76 -0.29
CA GLU A 67 1.49 -13.79 0.07
C GLU A 67 0.69 -12.68 -0.66
N ILE A 68 1.30 -11.50 -0.82
CA ILE A 68 0.72 -10.42 -1.62
C ILE A 68 0.64 -10.83 -3.09
N VAL A 69 1.72 -11.40 -3.64
CA VAL A 69 1.76 -11.88 -5.04
C VAL A 69 0.70 -12.96 -5.27
N ALA A 70 0.56 -13.91 -4.35
CA ALA A 70 -0.46 -14.98 -4.45
C ALA A 70 -1.89 -14.45 -4.36
N TYR A 71 -2.09 -13.32 -3.67
CA TYR A 71 -3.40 -12.66 -3.60
C TYR A 71 -3.73 -11.88 -4.88
N GLU A 72 -2.73 -11.51 -5.70
CA GLU A 72 -2.88 -10.72 -6.94
C GLU A 72 -3.73 -9.45 -6.76
N PRO A 73 -3.36 -8.52 -5.87
CA PRO A 73 -4.12 -7.30 -5.64
C PRO A 73 -3.99 -6.31 -6.80
N ASP A 74 -5.03 -5.51 -7.01
CA ASP A 74 -4.98 -4.32 -7.86
C ASP A 74 -4.26 -3.18 -7.14
N ILE A 75 -4.48 -3.05 -5.82
CA ILE A 75 -3.86 -2.04 -4.96
C ILE A 75 -3.26 -2.73 -3.74
N VAL A 76 -2.01 -2.39 -3.40
CA VAL A 76 -1.37 -2.80 -2.16
C VAL A 76 -1.03 -1.58 -1.32
N GLY A 77 -1.45 -1.57 -0.05
CA GLY A 77 -1.10 -0.56 0.94
C GLY A 77 -0.14 -1.13 1.97
N LEU A 78 1.03 -0.51 2.12
CA LEU A 78 2.07 -0.90 3.06
C LEU A 78 2.24 0.19 4.11
N SER A 79 1.85 -0.09 5.36
CA SER A 79 2.02 0.80 6.49
C SER A 79 3.24 0.42 7.31
N SER A 80 4.15 1.36 7.56
CA SER A 80 5.35 1.12 8.35
C SER A 80 5.60 2.21 9.40
N ILE A 81 6.27 1.80 10.47
CA ILE A 81 6.95 2.70 11.41
C ILE A 81 8.42 2.84 10.98
N THR A 82 9.11 3.87 11.46
CA THR A 82 10.49 4.15 11.02
C THR A 82 11.45 2.98 11.29
N SER A 83 11.31 2.30 12.43
CA SER A 83 12.17 1.16 12.76
C SER A 83 11.96 -0.08 11.88
N SER A 84 10.89 -0.14 11.11
CA SER A 84 10.60 -1.25 10.18
C SER A 84 10.65 -0.84 8.70
N SER A 85 10.87 0.43 8.40
CA SER A 85 10.89 0.96 7.02
C SER A 85 11.99 0.35 6.14
N TYR A 86 13.06 -0.16 6.74
CA TYR A 86 14.15 -0.86 6.02
C TYR A 86 13.68 -2.07 5.20
N ALA A 87 12.52 -2.63 5.55
CA ALA A 87 11.94 -3.76 4.81
C ALA A 87 11.18 -3.34 3.54
N LEU A 88 10.77 -2.08 3.43
CA LEU A 88 9.97 -1.59 2.31
C LEU A 88 10.66 -1.74 0.95
N PRO A 89 11.97 -1.42 0.79
CA PRO A 89 12.64 -1.56 -0.50
C PRO A 89 12.61 -3.00 -1.05
N GLU A 90 12.88 -3.99 -0.19
CA GLU A 90 12.82 -5.41 -0.58
C GLU A 90 11.42 -5.81 -1.03
N ILE A 91 10.40 -5.47 -0.23
CA ILE A 91 9.01 -5.83 -0.51
C ILE A 91 8.53 -5.17 -1.79
N THR A 92 8.69 -3.84 -1.92
CA THR A 92 8.18 -3.09 -3.07
C THR A 92 8.85 -3.51 -4.37
N LYS A 93 10.16 -3.80 -4.35
CA LYS A 93 10.90 -4.32 -5.51
C LYS A 93 10.40 -5.70 -5.93
N ALA A 94 10.18 -6.61 -4.98
CA ALA A 94 9.65 -7.94 -5.26
C ALA A 94 8.24 -7.85 -5.88
N LEU A 95 7.39 -6.96 -5.35
CA LEU A 95 6.05 -6.73 -5.87
C LEU A 95 6.10 -6.10 -7.27
N ARG A 96 6.95 -5.11 -7.51
CA ARG A 96 7.08 -4.48 -8.84
C ARG A 96 7.52 -5.49 -9.89
N THR A 97 8.41 -6.41 -9.53
CA THR A 97 8.88 -7.47 -10.44
C THR A 97 7.78 -8.47 -10.77
N ALA A 98 7.03 -8.94 -9.78
CA ALA A 98 6.02 -10.00 -9.95
C ALA A 98 4.67 -9.47 -10.43
N LEU A 99 4.30 -8.27 -10.00
CA LEU A 99 3.01 -7.62 -10.26
C LEU A 99 3.23 -6.18 -10.78
N PRO A 100 3.74 -6.01 -12.01
CA PRO A 100 4.16 -4.69 -12.52
C PRO A 100 3.02 -3.67 -12.64
N LYS A 101 1.77 -4.13 -12.66
CA LYS A 101 0.58 -3.27 -12.80
C LYS A 101 -0.11 -2.95 -11.47
N THR A 102 0.27 -3.61 -10.37
CA THR A 102 -0.30 -3.35 -9.05
C THR A 102 0.13 -1.97 -8.57
N LEU A 103 -0.83 -1.15 -8.14
CA LEU A 103 -0.58 0.14 -7.54
C LEU A 103 -0.06 -0.05 -6.11
N GLN A 104 1.15 0.44 -5.83
CA GLN A 104 1.79 0.33 -4.53
C GLN A 104 1.72 1.65 -3.77
N VAL A 105 1.07 1.61 -2.60
CA VAL A 105 0.83 2.77 -1.74
C VAL A 105 1.55 2.58 -0.41
N LEU A 106 2.39 3.52 -0.03
CA LEU A 106 3.03 3.58 1.29
C LEU A 106 2.26 4.49 2.23
N GLY A 107 2.23 4.13 3.50
CA GLY A 107 1.61 4.93 4.54
C GLY A 107 2.18 4.65 5.93
N GLY A 108 1.52 5.19 6.94
CA GLY A 108 1.87 5.00 8.34
C GLY A 108 2.86 6.03 8.89
N PRO A 109 3.27 5.88 10.16
CA PRO A 109 4.10 6.88 10.86
C PRO A 109 5.41 7.23 10.17
N HIS A 110 6.06 6.27 9.48
CA HIS A 110 7.28 6.54 8.72
C HIS A 110 7.00 7.54 7.58
N VAL A 111 5.98 7.30 6.79
CA VAL A 111 5.60 8.19 5.67
C VAL A 111 5.14 9.56 6.19
N SER A 112 4.42 9.60 7.32
CA SER A 112 4.00 10.87 7.94
C SER A 112 5.20 11.72 8.37
N ALA A 113 6.31 11.09 8.75
CA ALA A 113 7.54 11.80 9.17
C ALA A 113 8.44 12.21 7.99
N PHE A 114 8.51 11.41 6.93
CA PHE A 114 9.47 11.58 5.82
C PHE A 114 8.82 11.98 4.49
N GLY A 115 7.50 11.94 4.39
CA GLY A 115 6.78 12.35 3.18
C GLY A 115 7.23 11.61 1.92
N GLY A 116 7.53 12.36 0.86
CA GLY A 116 7.97 11.85 -0.42
C GLY A 116 9.32 11.13 -0.41
N ASP A 117 10.18 11.38 0.58
CA ASP A 117 11.49 10.71 0.67
C ASP A 117 11.35 9.18 0.82
N ALA A 118 10.21 8.73 1.38
CA ALA A 118 9.91 7.30 1.45
C ALA A 118 9.79 6.64 0.07
N LEU A 119 9.43 7.38 -0.98
CA LEU A 119 9.39 6.88 -2.36
C LEU A 119 10.79 6.73 -2.95
N ALA A 120 11.73 7.61 -2.61
CA ALA A 120 13.06 7.64 -3.24
C ALA A 120 13.83 6.33 -3.08
N VAL A 121 13.57 5.57 -2.02
CA VAL A 121 14.28 4.31 -1.70
C VAL A 121 13.44 3.05 -1.93
N THR A 122 12.25 3.18 -2.54
CA THR A 122 11.32 2.07 -2.77
C THR A 122 10.84 2.03 -4.23
N ASP A 123 10.14 0.99 -4.65
CA ASP A 123 9.47 0.92 -5.96
C ASP A 123 7.96 1.21 -5.85
N ALA A 124 7.54 1.88 -4.78
CA ALA A 124 6.15 2.27 -4.59
C ALA A 124 5.78 3.48 -5.46
N ASP A 125 4.50 3.60 -5.78
CA ASP A 125 3.98 4.65 -6.67
C ASP A 125 3.53 5.89 -5.91
N ILE A 126 2.95 5.69 -4.71
CA ILE A 126 2.30 6.74 -3.91
C ILE A 126 2.75 6.62 -2.45
N ALA A 127 2.91 7.77 -1.79
CA ALA A 127 3.07 7.87 -0.35
C ALA A 127 1.98 8.78 0.24
N VAL A 128 1.27 8.27 1.25
CA VAL A 128 0.15 8.92 1.93
C VAL A 128 0.58 9.27 3.35
N PRO A 129 0.92 10.53 3.66
CA PRO A 129 1.17 10.98 5.02
C PRO A 129 -0.14 11.20 5.79
N GLY A 130 -0.08 11.13 7.11
CA GLY A 130 -1.23 11.39 7.99
C GLY A 130 -2.30 10.29 7.94
N GLU A 131 -3.56 10.71 8.03
CA GLU A 131 -4.70 9.80 8.01
C GLU A 131 -4.99 9.31 6.60
N GLY A 132 -5.16 8.01 6.46
CA GLY A 132 -5.21 7.35 5.15
C GLY A 132 -6.60 7.19 4.55
N GLU A 133 -7.69 7.36 5.31
CA GLU A 133 -9.04 6.97 4.91
C GLU A 133 -9.51 7.74 3.66
N VAL A 134 -9.43 9.06 3.70
CA VAL A 134 -9.88 9.92 2.60
C VAL A 134 -8.93 9.80 1.39
N ALA A 135 -7.63 9.75 1.63
CA ALA A 135 -6.66 9.59 0.56
C ALA A 135 -6.84 8.23 -0.16
N MET A 136 -7.00 7.15 0.59
CA MET A 136 -7.25 5.81 0.00
C MET A 136 -8.60 5.74 -0.72
N GLU A 137 -9.65 6.42 -0.23
CA GLU A 137 -10.91 6.53 -0.96
C GLU A 137 -10.69 7.19 -2.33
N GLN A 138 -9.98 8.33 -2.36
CA GLN A 138 -9.70 9.04 -3.61
C GLN A 138 -8.83 8.22 -4.56
N ILE A 139 -7.83 7.50 -4.03
CA ILE A 139 -6.98 6.60 -4.81
C ILE A 139 -7.82 5.46 -5.43
N VAL A 140 -8.66 4.79 -4.64
CA VAL A 140 -9.54 3.71 -5.13
C VAL A 140 -10.52 4.23 -6.16
N ARG A 141 -11.10 5.42 -5.94
CA ARG A 141 -12.01 6.07 -6.89
C ARG A 141 -11.29 6.40 -8.21
N ALA A 142 -10.14 7.06 -8.14
CA ALA A 142 -9.35 7.38 -9.34
C ALA A 142 -8.93 6.11 -10.09
N PHE A 143 -8.54 5.06 -9.37
CA PHE A 143 -8.19 3.77 -9.96
C PHE A 143 -9.37 3.11 -10.67
N SER A 144 -10.57 3.13 -10.07
CA SER A 144 -11.77 2.46 -10.62
C SER A 144 -12.44 3.24 -11.76
N GLU A 145 -12.43 4.55 -11.67
CA GLU A 145 -13.16 5.45 -12.59
C GLU A 145 -12.25 6.03 -13.71
N GLY A 146 -10.95 5.69 -13.69
CA GLY A 146 -9.99 6.24 -14.66
C GLY A 146 -9.63 7.70 -14.38
N GLY A 147 -9.77 8.14 -13.13
CA GLY A 147 -9.36 9.47 -12.69
C GLY A 147 -7.84 9.64 -12.64
N LYS A 148 -7.40 10.87 -12.46
CA LYS A 148 -5.97 11.19 -12.36
C LYS A 148 -5.51 11.19 -10.91
N MET A 149 -4.48 10.43 -10.61
CA MET A 149 -3.84 10.44 -9.27
C MET A 149 -3.23 11.82 -8.95
N GLU A 150 -2.96 12.63 -9.98
CA GLU A 150 -2.43 13.99 -9.88
C GLU A 150 -3.36 14.96 -9.17
N ASP A 151 -4.65 14.72 -9.26
CA ASP A 151 -5.67 15.57 -8.69
C ASP A 151 -5.95 15.28 -7.19
N ILE A 152 -5.30 14.25 -6.61
CA ILE A 152 -5.49 13.88 -5.21
C ILE A 152 -4.59 14.74 -4.32
N PRO A 153 -5.17 15.57 -3.44
CA PRO A 153 -4.37 16.42 -2.57
C PRO A 153 -3.72 15.63 -1.43
N GLY A 154 -2.57 16.12 -0.96
CA GLY A 154 -1.91 15.61 0.24
C GLY A 154 -1.20 14.27 0.09
N ILE A 155 -1.05 13.75 -1.13
CA ILE A 155 -0.23 12.59 -1.41
C ILE A 155 1.07 12.98 -2.12
N PHE A 156 2.11 12.17 -1.92
CA PHE A 156 3.30 12.20 -2.77
C PHE A 156 3.22 11.07 -3.78
N ARG A 157 3.75 11.26 -4.96
CA ARG A 157 3.75 10.26 -6.01
C ARG A 157 4.98 10.39 -6.90
N ARG A 158 5.39 9.31 -7.53
CA ARG A 158 6.40 9.38 -8.57
C ARG A 158 5.83 10.12 -9.77
N ASP A 159 6.67 10.93 -10.38
CA ASP A 159 6.37 11.49 -11.70
C ASP A 159 6.50 10.42 -12.80
N SER A 160 6.15 10.80 -14.03
CA SER A 160 6.27 9.92 -15.20
C SER A 160 7.72 9.55 -15.56
N GLU A 161 8.70 10.21 -14.95
CA GLU A 161 10.14 9.98 -15.14
C GLU A 161 10.74 9.12 -14.04
N GLY A 162 9.93 8.74 -13.02
CA GLY A 162 10.34 7.87 -11.93
C GLY A 162 11.06 8.58 -10.79
N ASN A 163 10.96 9.93 -10.73
CA ASN A 163 11.49 10.73 -9.64
C ASN A 163 10.45 10.95 -8.55
#